data_d92632ce9758d33fdc61a791650a8d2c
#
_entry.id   d92632ce9758d33fdc61a791650a8d2c
#
_cell.length_a   1.000
_cell.length_b   1.000
_cell.length_c   1.000
_cell.angle_alpha   90.00
_cell.angle_beta   90.00
_cell.angle_gamma   90.00
#
_symmetry.space_group_name_H-M   'P 1'
#
loop_
_entity.id
_entity.type
_entity.pdbx_description
1 polymer ?
#
loop_
_entity_poly.entity_id
_entity_poly.type
_entity_poly.pdbx_seq_one_letter_code
_entity_poly.pdbx_strand_id
1 'polypeptide(L)'
;QGDPEVIALLMEDAGLKAPLQRLSLITADLQDGVMKTRMQPIGNAWSKLPRIVRDLSAELGKRIELLTEGAETELDRQILDLIKDPLIHMVRNCADHAIELPADRRQAGKPDHGTIRLAAYHEGGSVTISIADDGRGLDIERIRSKAIAKGLATEAELERLSDAQIGRFI
;
A
#
# COMPACT_ATOMS: atom_id res chain seq x y z
N GLN A 1 21.92 -12.81 15.78
CA GLN A 1 20.54 -12.46 16.20
C GLN A 1 20.27 -11.07 15.68
N GLY A 2 19.93 -10.97 14.41
CA GLY A 2 19.54 -9.72 13.78
C GLY A 2 18.03 -9.60 13.86
N ASP A 3 17.57 -8.54 14.50
CA ASP A 3 16.16 -8.19 14.55
C ASP A 3 15.56 -8.11 13.15
N PRO A 4 14.34 -8.60 12.97
CA PRO A 4 13.60 -8.42 11.73
C PRO A 4 13.06 -6.99 11.72
N GLU A 5 13.92 -6.03 11.64
CA GLU A 5 13.57 -4.64 11.55
C GLU A 5 13.89 -4.19 10.14
N VAL A 6 13.11 -3.60 9.53
CA VAL A 6 12.25 -2.48 9.56
C VAL A 6 11.44 -2.55 8.29
N ILE A 7 10.22 -2.97 8.39
CA ILE A 7 9.25 -2.66 7.35
C ILE A 7 8.83 -1.22 7.64
N ALA A 8 9.50 -0.27 7.03
CA ALA A 8 9.11 1.12 7.12
C ALA A 8 7.94 1.34 6.15
N LEU A 9 6.77 1.57 6.70
CA LEU A 9 5.61 2.00 5.93
C LEU A 9 5.71 3.52 5.77
N LEU A 10 6.21 3.98 4.63
CA LEU A 10 6.17 5.39 4.27
C LEU A 10 4.95 5.63 3.40
N MET A 11 4.03 6.44 3.89
CA MET A 11 2.96 7.01 3.09
C MET A 11 3.44 8.35 2.54
N GLU A 12 3.72 8.42 1.25
CA GLU A 12 3.92 9.68 0.55
C GLU A 12 2.67 10.05 -0.22
N ASP A 13 2.12 11.21 0.14
CA ASP A 13 1.14 11.88 -0.68
C ASP A 13 1.87 12.51 -1.86
N ALA A 14 1.82 11.88 -3.03
CA ALA A 14 2.33 12.45 -4.26
C ALA A 14 1.36 13.54 -4.75
N GLY A 15 1.31 14.65 -4.02
CA GLY A 15 0.61 15.84 -4.47
C GLY A 15 1.38 16.48 -5.60
N LEU A 16 0.87 16.39 -6.84
CA LEU A 16 0.89 17.45 -7.86
C LEU A 16 0.17 16.94 -9.13
N LYS A 17 -1.06 17.40 -9.32
CA LYS A 17 -1.81 17.41 -10.59
C LYS A 17 -2.18 16.06 -11.25
N ALA A 18 -2.12 14.96 -10.55
CA ALA A 18 -2.80 13.73 -10.96
C ALA A 18 -3.89 13.42 -9.94
N PRO A 19 -5.00 12.74 -10.30
CA PRO A 19 -6.02 12.38 -9.34
C PRO A 19 -5.37 11.57 -8.22
N LEU A 20 -5.55 12.02 -7.01
CA LEU A 20 -5.14 11.52 -5.71
C LEU A 20 -4.70 10.04 -5.73
N GLN A 21 -3.40 9.81 -5.89
CA GLN A 21 -2.81 8.49 -5.74
C GLN A 21 -2.34 8.33 -4.30
N ARG A 22 -2.83 7.30 -3.64
CA ARG A 22 -2.32 6.88 -2.35
C ARG A 22 -1.17 5.91 -2.58
N LEU A 23 0.03 6.27 -2.14
CA LEU A 23 1.21 5.44 -2.24
C LEU A 23 1.59 4.92 -0.85
N SER A 24 1.61 3.59 -0.69
CA SER A 24 2.20 2.93 0.47
C SER A 24 3.49 2.26 0.06
N LEU A 25 4.60 2.62 0.71
CA LEU A 25 5.92 2.04 0.46
C LEU A 25 6.29 1.10 1.59
N ILE A 26 6.66 -0.12 1.24
CA ILE A 26 7.29 -1.07 2.15
C ILE A 26 8.73 -1.23 1.69
N THR A 27 9.68 -0.85 2.52
CA THR A 27 11.10 -1.05 2.25
C THR A 27 11.62 -2.17 3.14
N ALA A 28 12.14 -3.23 2.54
CA ALA A 28 12.80 -4.32 3.24
C ALA A 28 14.30 -4.23 2.99
N ASP A 29 15.08 -4.03 4.05
CA ASP A 29 16.54 -4.09 4.00
C ASP A 29 17.00 -5.54 3.86
N LEU A 30 17.70 -5.84 2.77
CA LEU A 30 18.35 -7.12 2.55
C LEU A 30 19.75 -7.07 3.16
N GLN A 31 19.99 -7.84 4.20
CA GLN A 31 21.35 -8.09 4.67
C GLN A 31 22.10 -8.96 3.68
N ASP A 32 23.24 -8.45 3.22
CA ASP A 32 24.05 -8.98 2.15
C ASP A 32 24.71 -10.33 2.50
N GLY A 33 24.70 -11.25 1.57
CA GLY A 33 25.79 -12.22 1.36
C GLY A 33 25.58 -13.66 1.79
N VAL A 34 24.60 -14.06 2.61
CA VAL A 34 24.50 -15.47 3.07
C VAL A 34 23.34 -16.25 2.45
N MET A 35 22.47 -15.62 1.67
CA MET A 35 21.13 -16.16 1.34
C MET A 35 20.80 -16.28 -0.14
N LYS A 36 21.78 -16.29 -1.04
CA LYS A 36 21.52 -16.46 -2.49
C LYS A 36 20.77 -17.75 -2.86
N THR A 37 20.84 -18.78 -2.00
CA THR A 37 20.14 -20.06 -2.19
C THR A 37 18.68 -20.05 -1.75
N ARG A 38 18.24 -18.99 -1.03
CA ARG A 38 16.86 -18.85 -0.53
C ARG A 38 16.08 -17.73 -1.21
N MET A 39 16.68 -17.08 -2.20
CA MET A 39 16.03 -16.01 -2.95
C MET A 39 14.92 -16.56 -3.81
N GLN A 40 13.77 -15.92 -3.78
CA GLN A 40 12.60 -16.27 -4.59
C GLN A 40 11.95 -15.01 -5.17
N PRO A 41 11.34 -15.10 -6.36
CA PRO A 41 10.61 -13.98 -6.94
C PRO A 41 9.45 -13.53 -6.04
N ILE A 42 9.30 -12.22 -5.89
CA ILE A 42 8.19 -11.65 -5.11
C ILE A 42 6.81 -11.99 -5.70
N GLY A 43 6.75 -12.30 -6.99
CA GLY A 43 5.53 -12.78 -7.64
C GLY A 43 4.91 -14.00 -6.96
N ASN A 44 5.69 -14.79 -6.24
CA ASN A 44 5.19 -15.91 -5.45
C ASN A 44 4.29 -15.42 -4.29
N ALA A 45 4.65 -14.29 -3.67
CA ALA A 45 3.82 -13.67 -2.65
C ALA A 45 2.55 -13.02 -3.22
N TRP A 46 2.58 -12.63 -4.49
CA TRP A 46 1.47 -11.96 -5.16
C TRP A 46 0.50 -12.91 -5.87
N SER A 47 0.84 -14.18 -5.97
CA SER A 47 0.10 -15.16 -6.79
C SER A 47 -1.39 -15.27 -6.44
N LYS A 48 -1.76 -15.04 -5.20
CA LYS A 48 -3.16 -15.11 -4.72
C LYS A 48 -3.91 -13.78 -4.85
N LEU A 49 -3.22 -12.66 -5.03
CA LEU A 49 -3.82 -11.34 -5.02
C LEU A 49 -4.82 -11.11 -6.15
N PRO A 50 -4.61 -11.56 -7.40
CA PRO A 50 -5.60 -11.39 -8.46
C PRO A 50 -6.96 -12.01 -8.12
N ARG A 51 -6.95 -13.18 -7.49
CA ARG A 51 -8.18 -13.84 -7.04
C ARG A 51 -8.85 -13.06 -5.92
N ILE A 52 -8.07 -12.62 -4.92
CA ILE A 52 -8.58 -11.85 -3.79
C ILE A 52 -9.22 -10.55 -4.29
N VAL A 53 -8.58 -9.82 -5.20
CA VAL A 53 -9.11 -8.57 -5.77
C VAL A 53 -10.40 -8.83 -6.54
N ARG A 54 -10.46 -9.89 -7.32
CA ARG A 54 -11.67 -10.27 -8.06
C ARG A 54 -12.83 -10.59 -7.13
N ASP A 55 -12.58 -11.37 -6.08
CA ASP A 55 -13.61 -11.76 -5.12
C ASP A 55 -14.10 -10.53 -4.34
N LEU A 56 -13.20 -9.63 -3.91
CA LEU A 56 -13.55 -8.37 -3.27
C LEU A 56 -14.32 -7.42 -4.20
N SER A 57 -13.95 -7.36 -5.48
CA SER A 57 -14.66 -6.55 -6.47
C SER A 57 -16.13 -6.96 -6.58
N ALA A 58 -16.38 -8.27 -6.62
CA ALA A 58 -17.73 -8.82 -6.66
C ALA A 58 -18.50 -8.56 -5.35
N GLU A 59 -17.86 -8.80 -4.21
CA GLU A 59 -18.47 -8.60 -2.88
C GLU A 59 -18.84 -7.14 -2.62
N LEU A 60 -17.95 -6.21 -2.99
CA LEU A 60 -18.11 -4.78 -2.74
C LEU A 60 -18.89 -4.03 -3.84
N GLY A 61 -19.24 -4.71 -4.93
CA GLY A 61 -19.89 -4.07 -6.08
C GLY A 61 -18.99 -3.04 -6.78
N LYS A 62 -17.68 -3.22 -6.71
CA LYS A 62 -16.68 -2.34 -7.29
C LYS A 62 -16.04 -2.97 -8.52
N ARG A 63 -15.42 -2.15 -9.36
CA ARG A 63 -14.58 -2.59 -10.46
C ARG A 63 -13.14 -2.24 -10.15
N ILE A 64 -12.30 -3.25 -9.95
CA ILE A 64 -10.91 -3.07 -9.51
C ILE A 64 -9.99 -3.86 -10.43
N GLU A 65 -9.00 -3.18 -10.97
CA GLU A 65 -7.90 -3.76 -11.72
C GLU A 65 -6.64 -3.81 -10.85
N LEU A 66 -5.96 -4.95 -10.87
CA LEU A 66 -4.68 -5.14 -10.19
C LEU A 66 -3.57 -5.17 -11.24
N LEU A 67 -2.65 -4.22 -11.16
CA LEU A 67 -1.43 -4.16 -11.96
C LEU A 67 -0.22 -4.53 -11.10
N THR A 68 0.66 -5.36 -11.65
CA THR A 68 1.89 -5.77 -10.97
C THR A 68 3.09 -5.50 -11.85
N GLU A 69 4.15 -4.94 -11.27
CA GLU A 69 5.43 -4.66 -11.91
C GLU A 69 6.57 -5.19 -11.04
N GLY A 70 7.59 -5.79 -11.68
CA GLY A 70 8.76 -6.29 -10.96
C GLY A 70 8.52 -7.59 -10.20
N ALA A 71 7.60 -8.42 -10.66
CA ALA A 71 7.29 -9.72 -10.05
C ALA A 71 8.49 -10.68 -9.99
N GLU A 72 9.47 -10.47 -10.86
CA GLU A 72 10.74 -11.19 -10.91
C GLU A 72 11.76 -10.75 -9.86
N THR A 73 11.51 -9.64 -9.17
CA THR A 73 12.39 -9.13 -8.10
C THR A 73 12.52 -10.18 -7.00
N GLU A 74 13.75 -10.57 -6.71
CA GLU A 74 14.03 -11.64 -5.76
C GLU A 74 14.17 -11.12 -4.34
N LEU A 75 13.57 -11.85 -3.40
CA LEU A 75 13.65 -11.65 -1.96
C LEU A 75 13.97 -12.96 -1.25
N ASP A 76 14.58 -12.85 -0.07
CA ASP A 76 14.71 -14.00 0.83
C ASP A 76 13.34 -14.60 1.14
N ARG A 77 13.26 -15.94 1.12
CA ARG A 77 12.01 -16.66 1.37
C ARG A 77 11.36 -16.32 2.71
N GLN A 78 12.17 -16.13 3.75
CA GLN A 78 11.64 -15.78 5.07
C GLN A 78 10.98 -14.40 5.06
N ILE A 79 11.57 -13.44 4.35
CA ILE A 79 10.98 -12.11 4.17
C ILE A 79 9.69 -12.22 3.36
N LEU A 80 9.68 -13.00 2.27
CA LEU A 80 8.46 -13.24 1.48
C LEU A 80 7.32 -13.79 2.33
N ASP A 81 7.60 -14.76 3.21
CA ASP A 81 6.59 -15.34 4.09
C ASP A 81 6.08 -14.32 5.11
N LEU A 82 6.93 -13.41 5.60
CA LEU A 82 6.55 -12.35 6.53
C LEU A 82 5.68 -11.26 5.88
N ILE A 83 5.88 -10.94 4.60
CA ILE A 83 5.17 -9.84 3.93
C ILE A 83 3.86 -10.25 3.28
N LYS A 84 3.61 -11.56 3.09
CA LYS A 84 2.38 -12.06 2.43
C LYS A 84 1.10 -11.52 3.07
N ASP A 85 0.95 -11.69 4.37
CA ASP A 85 -0.26 -11.28 5.08
C ASP A 85 -0.42 -9.76 5.15
N PRO A 86 0.64 -8.96 5.47
CA PRO A 86 0.57 -7.51 5.35
C PRO A 86 0.18 -7.02 3.96
N LEU A 87 0.72 -7.60 2.89
CA LEU A 87 0.36 -7.23 1.50
C LEU A 87 -1.11 -7.50 1.19
N ILE A 88 -1.61 -8.66 1.57
CA ILE A 88 -3.03 -9.02 1.41
C ILE A 88 -3.91 -8.02 2.17
N HIS A 89 -3.54 -7.68 3.39
CA HIS A 89 -4.27 -6.71 4.21
C HIS A 89 -4.30 -5.31 3.56
N MET A 90 -3.17 -4.85 3.04
CA MET A 90 -3.08 -3.55 2.37
C MET A 90 -3.90 -3.52 1.08
N VAL A 91 -3.87 -4.58 0.27
CA VAL A 91 -4.69 -4.68 -0.94
C VAL A 91 -6.19 -4.69 -0.59
N ARG A 92 -6.58 -5.41 0.46
CA ARG A 92 -7.96 -5.36 0.97
C ARG A 92 -8.37 -3.97 1.41
N ASN A 93 -7.52 -3.25 2.11
CA ASN A 93 -7.78 -1.88 2.52
C ASN A 93 -7.96 -0.94 1.33
N CYS A 94 -7.12 -1.06 0.29
CA CYS A 94 -7.30 -0.30 -0.94
C CYS A 94 -8.65 -0.61 -1.60
N ALA A 95 -9.01 -1.87 -1.73
CA ALA A 95 -10.26 -2.29 -2.34
C ALA A 95 -11.49 -1.82 -1.54
N ASP A 96 -11.45 -1.98 -0.23
CA ASP A 96 -12.58 -1.67 0.65
C ASP A 96 -12.76 -0.17 0.87
N HIS A 97 -11.70 0.54 1.24
CA HIS A 97 -11.78 1.92 1.72
C HIS A 97 -11.33 2.97 0.70
N ALA A 98 -10.36 2.68 -0.16
CA ALA A 98 -9.81 3.66 -1.07
C ALA A 98 -10.55 3.75 -2.40
N ILE A 99 -10.82 2.62 -3.04
CA ILE A 99 -11.51 2.59 -4.34
C ILE A 99 -13.00 2.88 -4.15
N GLU A 100 -13.49 3.87 -4.89
CA GLU A 100 -14.90 4.27 -4.89
C GLU A 100 -15.76 3.30 -5.72
N LEU A 101 -17.07 3.33 -5.49
CA LEU A 101 -18.06 2.67 -6.35
C LEU A 101 -17.99 3.23 -7.79
N PRO A 102 -18.32 2.42 -8.81
CA PRO A 102 -18.27 2.87 -10.21
C PRO A 102 -19.05 4.16 -10.48
N ALA A 103 -20.23 4.32 -9.86
CA ALA A 103 -21.05 5.52 -10.01
C ALA A 103 -20.36 6.77 -9.45
N ASP A 104 -19.74 6.66 -8.27
CA ASP A 104 -19.04 7.77 -7.63
C ASP A 104 -17.79 8.16 -8.41
N ARG A 105 -17.09 7.18 -8.98
CA ARG A 105 -15.93 7.42 -9.84
C ARG A 105 -16.33 8.19 -11.10
N ARG A 106 -17.42 7.81 -11.76
CA ARG A 106 -17.94 8.53 -12.93
C ARG A 106 -18.33 9.96 -12.59
N GLN A 107 -18.96 10.19 -11.44
CA GLN A 107 -19.29 11.55 -10.98
C GLN A 107 -18.04 12.41 -10.74
N ALA A 108 -16.95 11.80 -10.29
CA ALA A 108 -15.67 12.47 -10.10
C ALA A 108 -14.84 12.62 -11.39
N GLY A 109 -15.37 12.19 -12.54
CA GLY A 109 -14.66 12.24 -13.83
C GLY A 109 -13.56 11.20 -13.97
N LYS A 110 -13.58 10.16 -13.15
CA LYS A 110 -12.64 9.02 -13.21
C LYS A 110 -13.23 7.87 -14.04
N PRO A 111 -12.38 6.97 -14.56
CA PRO A 111 -12.86 5.68 -15.11
C PRO A 111 -13.67 4.92 -14.06
N ASP A 112 -14.65 4.13 -14.49
CA ASP A 112 -15.51 3.38 -13.58
C ASP A 112 -14.80 2.23 -12.85
N HIS A 113 -13.63 1.82 -13.32
CA HIS A 113 -12.73 0.88 -12.63
C HIS A 113 -11.64 1.63 -11.87
N GLY A 114 -11.37 1.21 -10.65
CA GLY A 114 -10.21 1.62 -9.87
C GLY A 114 -9.02 0.73 -10.14
N THR A 115 -7.82 1.26 -9.96
CA THR A 115 -6.57 0.54 -10.18
C THR A 115 -5.79 0.44 -8.88
N ILE A 116 -5.35 -0.78 -8.55
CA ILE A 116 -4.35 -1.03 -7.50
C ILE A 116 -3.07 -1.47 -8.22
N ARG A 117 -1.97 -0.79 -7.97
CA ARG A 117 -0.66 -1.09 -8.55
C ARG A 117 0.29 -1.59 -7.48
N LEU A 118 0.89 -2.74 -7.73
CA LEU A 118 1.99 -3.28 -6.94
C LEU A 118 3.27 -3.20 -7.77
N ALA A 119 4.33 -2.69 -7.19
CA ALA A 119 5.64 -2.69 -7.83
C ALA A 119 6.71 -3.13 -6.85
N ALA A 120 7.73 -3.80 -7.35
CA ALA A 120 8.92 -4.13 -6.58
C ALA A 120 10.16 -3.85 -7.42
N TYR A 121 11.19 -3.31 -6.78
CA TYR A 121 12.46 -3.01 -7.43
C TYR A 121 13.59 -2.93 -6.41
N HIS A 122 14.81 -3.15 -6.92
CA HIS A 122 16.03 -2.95 -6.13
C HIS A 122 16.43 -1.49 -6.13
N GLU A 123 16.74 -0.96 -4.97
CA GLU A 123 17.22 0.41 -4.80
C GLU A 123 18.26 0.46 -3.69
N GLY A 124 19.51 0.76 -4.04
CA GLY A 124 20.59 1.00 -3.08
C GLY A 124 20.84 -0.14 -2.09
N GLY A 125 20.75 -1.40 -2.52
CA GLY A 125 20.95 -2.58 -1.65
C GLY A 125 19.69 -3.04 -0.90
N SER A 126 18.59 -2.31 -1.05
CA SER A 126 17.28 -2.65 -0.49
C SER A 126 16.31 -3.06 -1.60
N VAL A 127 15.27 -3.81 -1.23
CA VAL A 127 14.11 -4.02 -2.10
C VAL A 127 12.97 -3.13 -1.64
N THR A 128 12.49 -2.30 -2.55
CA THR A 128 11.33 -1.46 -2.32
C THR A 128 10.09 -2.12 -2.92
N ILE A 129 9.04 -2.23 -2.13
CA ILE A 129 7.73 -2.72 -2.56
C ILE A 129 6.76 -1.56 -2.39
N SER A 130 6.11 -1.16 -3.48
CA SER A 130 5.13 -0.09 -3.46
C SER A 130 3.74 -0.61 -3.76
N ILE A 131 2.76 -0.07 -3.04
CA ILE A 131 1.35 -0.28 -3.31
C ILE A 131 0.73 1.09 -3.54
N ALA A 132 0.13 1.28 -4.70
CA ALA A 132 -0.56 2.51 -5.06
C ALA A 132 -1.98 2.21 -5.51
N ASP A 133 -2.90 3.13 -5.24
CA ASP A 133 -4.25 3.10 -5.76
C ASP A 133 -4.64 4.47 -6.33
N ASP A 134 -5.64 4.49 -7.21
CA ASP A 134 -6.22 5.71 -7.78
C ASP A 134 -7.57 6.05 -7.17
N GLY A 135 -7.78 5.65 -5.92
CA GLY A 135 -9.01 5.87 -5.16
C GLY A 135 -9.18 7.31 -4.68
N ARG A 136 -9.99 7.47 -3.64
CA ARG A 136 -10.34 8.80 -3.08
C ARG A 136 -9.22 9.51 -2.32
N GLY A 137 -8.09 8.85 -2.13
CA GLY A 137 -6.98 9.37 -1.32
C GLY A 137 -7.23 9.27 0.19
N LEU A 138 -6.42 9.99 0.95
CA LEU A 138 -6.53 10.05 2.40
C LEU A 138 -7.63 11.02 2.81
N ASP A 139 -8.56 10.53 3.61
CA ASP A 139 -9.50 11.40 4.32
C ASP A 139 -8.81 11.95 5.59
N ILE A 140 -8.13 13.07 5.42
CA ILE A 140 -7.32 13.70 6.47
C ILE A 140 -8.16 14.07 7.68
N GLU A 141 -9.38 14.56 7.48
CA GLU A 141 -10.29 14.90 8.58
C GLU A 141 -10.69 13.68 9.41
N ARG A 142 -10.94 12.56 8.75
CA ARG A 142 -11.24 11.30 9.43
C ARG A 142 -10.04 10.77 10.21
N ILE A 143 -8.82 10.94 9.66
CA ILE A 143 -7.58 10.56 10.34
C ILE A 143 -7.36 11.43 11.57
N ARG A 144 -7.53 12.75 11.44
CA ARG A 144 -7.46 13.70 12.57
C ARG A 144 -8.41 13.28 13.68
N SER A 145 -9.69 13.07 13.36
CA SER A 145 -10.71 12.69 14.32
C SER A 145 -10.37 11.38 15.03
N LYS A 146 -9.86 10.38 14.31
CA LYS A 146 -9.43 9.11 14.90
C LYS A 146 -8.20 9.26 15.79
N ALA A 147 -7.22 10.08 15.39
CA ALA A 147 -6.02 10.32 16.18
C ALA A 147 -6.35 10.98 17.52
N ILE A 148 -7.25 11.96 17.51
CA ILE A 148 -7.77 12.61 18.72
C ILE A 148 -8.54 11.63 19.59
N ALA A 149 -9.47 10.87 19.02
CA ALA A 149 -10.29 9.91 19.73
C ALA A 149 -9.48 8.78 20.41
N LYS A 150 -8.35 8.39 19.79
CA LYS A 150 -7.42 7.41 20.35
C LYS A 150 -6.37 8.00 21.28
N GLY A 151 -6.35 9.32 21.47
CA GLY A 151 -5.37 10.00 22.32
C GLY A 151 -3.95 9.99 21.76
N LEU A 152 -3.78 9.79 20.45
CA LEU A 152 -2.49 9.73 19.79
C LEU A 152 -1.91 11.12 19.52
N ALA A 153 -2.77 12.13 19.38
CA ALA A 153 -2.38 13.53 19.19
C ALA A 153 -3.50 14.44 19.65
N THR A 154 -3.14 15.67 20.03
CA THR A 154 -4.08 16.74 20.33
C THR A 154 -4.44 17.53 19.07
N GLU A 155 -5.57 18.23 19.09
CA GLU A 155 -6.00 19.08 17.97
C GLU A 155 -4.94 20.12 17.60
N ALA A 156 -4.33 20.76 18.61
CA ALA A 156 -3.27 21.75 18.41
C ALA A 156 -1.98 21.18 17.79
N GLU A 157 -1.67 19.91 18.07
CA GLU A 157 -0.55 19.21 17.44
C GLU A 157 -0.85 18.89 15.99
N LEU A 158 -2.06 18.44 15.69
CA LEU A 158 -2.47 18.10 14.32
C LEU A 158 -2.59 19.32 13.41
N GLU A 159 -2.95 20.49 13.93
CA GLU A 159 -2.97 21.74 13.16
C GLU A 159 -1.59 22.17 12.65
N ARG A 160 -0.52 21.74 13.31
CA ARG A 160 0.86 22.06 12.94
C ARG A 160 1.47 21.06 11.95
N LEU A 161 0.78 19.95 11.70
CA LEU A 161 1.27 18.87 10.84
C LEU A 161 0.74 19.05 9.41
N SER A 162 1.58 18.73 8.44
CA SER A 162 1.15 18.59 7.04
C SER A 162 0.28 17.35 6.87
N ASP A 163 -0.52 17.30 5.80
CA ASP A 163 -1.38 16.17 5.48
C ASP A 163 -0.59 14.85 5.37
N ALA A 164 0.63 14.92 4.82
CA ALA A 164 1.54 13.77 4.74
C ALA A 164 1.98 13.27 6.14
N GLN A 165 2.17 14.18 7.10
CA GLN A 165 2.51 13.82 8.47
C GLN A 165 1.30 13.24 9.22
N ILE A 166 0.10 13.78 8.96
CA ILE A 166 -1.16 13.26 9.53
C ILE A 166 -1.44 11.85 9.02
N GLY A 167 -1.13 11.58 7.76
CA GLY A 167 -1.25 10.25 7.17
C GLY A 167 -0.50 9.14 7.91
N ARG A 168 0.48 9.46 8.75
CA ARG A 168 1.25 8.51 9.57
C ARG A 168 0.50 7.95 10.78
N PHE A 169 -0.66 8.52 11.11
CA PHE A 169 -1.51 8.04 12.21
C PHE A 169 -2.47 6.90 11.83
N ILE A 170 -2.32 6.34 10.63
CA ILE A 170 -3.16 5.23 10.14
C ILE A 170 -2.68 3.86 10.62
#